data_863f63a21fb322322f11fdd9b049c6d7
#
_entry.id   863f63a21fb322322f11fdd9b049c6d7
#
_cell.length_a   1.000
_cell.length_b   1.000
_cell.length_c   1.000
_cell.angle_alpha   90.00
_cell.angle_beta   90.00
_cell.angle_gamma   90.00
#
_symmetry.space_group_name_H-M   'P 1'
#
loop_
_entity.id
_entity.type
_entity.pdbx_description
1 polymer ?
#
loop_
_entity_poly.entity_id
_entity_poly.type
_entity_poly.pdbx_seq_one_letter_code
_entity_poly.pdbx_strand_id
1 'polypeptide(L)'
;GVDAFRVDLEADFLRKGMPAFVMVGLAEGAVREAKERVFAAMRSCGFTLPAARITVNLAPADRRKAGSAYDLPLAVALLGAAGVLPAERLEGWFLAGELSLSGAIKPVPGVLPLGMLARNEGAKGIVTAPENASEAALVKGLPAYGPATLDEAVRFLMGECELMPAEPPVSDDDPARGIL
;
A
#
# COMPACT_ATOMS: atom_id res chain seq x y z
N GLY A 1 -7.37 22.34 -4.33
CA GLY A 1 -6.68 21.78 -3.21
C GLY A 1 -6.77 20.27 -3.18
N VAL A 2 -5.74 19.63 -2.74
CA VAL A 2 -5.72 18.18 -2.61
C VAL A 2 -5.76 17.86 -1.12
N ASP A 3 -6.92 17.44 -0.67
CA ASP A 3 -7.08 17.02 0.72
C ASP A 3 -6.92 15.52 0.81
N ALA A 4 -5.97 15.09 1.63
CA ALA A 4 -5.82 13.69 1.94
C ALA A 4 -6.81 13.32 3.03
N PHE A 5 -7.41 12.16 2.88
CA PHE A 5 -8.22 11.57 3.93
C PHE A 5 -7.81 10.13 4.14
N ARG A 6 -7.95 9.67 5.36
CA ARG A 6 -7.61 8.31 5.72
C ARG A 6 -8.68 7.35 5.23
N VAL A 7 -8.26 6.28 4.60
CA VAL A 7 -9.11 5.14 4.29
C VAL A 7 -8.53 3.94 5.03
N ASP A 8 -9.31 3.37 5.92
CA ASP A 8 -8.92 2.18 6.65
C ASP A 8 -9.42 0.95 5.92
N LEU A 9 -8.58 -0.07 5.89
CA LEU A 9 -8.87 -1.30 5.17
C LEU A 9 -8.75 -2.46 6.15
N GLU A 10 -9.84 -3.22 6.26
CA GLU A 10 -9.89 -4.42 7.11
C GLU A 10 -10.24 -5.63 6.26
N ALA A 11 -9.53 -6.73 6.46
CA ALA A 11 -9.78 -7.98 5.76
C ALA A 11 -10.08 -9.09 6.77
N ASP A 12 -11.06 -9.91 6.45
CA ASP A 12 -11.46 -11.03 7.26
C ASP A 12 -11.52 -12.32 6.43
N PHE A 13 -11.04 -13.41 7.01
CA PHE A 13 -11.00 -14.71 6.37
C PHE A 13 -11.86 -15.71 7.14
N LEU A 14 -12.84 -16.27 6.46
CA LEU A 14 -13.65 -17.34 7.01
C LEU A 14 -13.43 -18.59 6.16
N ARG A 15 -12.80 -19.60 6.73
CA ARG A 15 -12.43 -20.83 6.01
C ARG A 15 -13.61 -21.81 5.84
N LYS A 16 -14.73 -21.54 6.48
CA LYS A 16 -15.94 -22.36 6.38
C LYS A 16 -16.88 -21.80 5.32
N GLY A 17 -17.60 -22.67 4.65
CA GLY A 17 -18.56 -22.28 3.62
C GLY A 17 -17.94 -22.17 2.25
N MET A 18 -18.69 -21.61 1.31
CA MET A 18 -18.22 -21.47 -0.06
C MET A 18 -17.20 -20.32 -0.17
N PRO A 19 -16.09 -20.56 -0.89
CA PRO A 19 -15.13 -19.49 -1.16
C PRO A 19 -15.82 -18.34 -1.87
N ALA A 20 -15.53 -17.10 -1.43
CA ALA A 20 -16.07 -15.89 -2.03
C ALA A 20 -15.15 -14.72 -1.70
N PHE A 21 -15.19 -13.68 -2.54
CA PHE A 21 -14.49 -12.44 -2.30
C PHE A 21 -15.50 -11.30 -2.32
N VAL A 22 -15.66 -10.62 -1.20
CA VAL A 22 -16.59 -9.51 -1.05
C VAL A 22 -15.83 -8.29 -0.58
N MET A 23 -16.03 -7.17 -1.25
CA MET A 23 -15.38 -5.92 -0.90
C MET A 23 -16.45 -4.84 -0.75
N VAL A 24 -16.48 -4.23 0.42
CA VAL A 24 -17.44 -3.19 0.78
C VAL A 24 -16.75 -1.84 0.76
N GLY A 25 -17.39 -0.85 0.21
CA GLY A 25 -16.86 0.51 0.16
C GLY A 25 -16.31 0.94 -1.19
N LEU A 26 -16.39 0.08 -2.20
CA LEU A 26 -16.01 0.42 -3.58
C LEU A 26 -17.13 0.04 -4.53
N ALA A 27 -17.16 0.71 -5.68
CA ALA A 27 -18.07 0.33 -6.77
C ALA A 27 -17.68 -1.06 -7.31
N GLU A 28 -18.69 -1.81 -7.79
CA GLU A 28 -18.51 -3.19 -8.27
C GLU A 28 -17.42 -3.33 -9.34
N GLY A 29 -17.36 -2.40 -10.29
CA GLY A 29 -16.32 -2.42 -11.33
C GLY A 29 -14.93 -2.22 -10.77
N ALA A 30 -14.77 -1.33 -9.78
CA ALA A 30 -13.50 -1.10 -9.13
C ALA A 30 -13.07 -2.31 -8.31
N VAL A 31 -14.01 -3.01 -7.68
CA VAL A 31 -13.74 -4.26 -6.95
C VAL A 31 -13.18 -5.32 -7.90
N ARG A 32 -13.82 -5.48 -9.06
CA ARG A 32 -13.39 -6.48 -10.04
C ARG A 32 -11.97 -6.22 -10.53
N GLU A 33 -11.68 -4.97 -10.87
CA GLU A 33 -10.35 -4.59 -11.35
C GLU A 33 -9.28 -4.78 -10.27
N ALA A 34 -9.55 -4.34 -9.05
CA ALA A 34 -8.62 -4.49 -7.94
C ALA A 34 -8.34 -5.96 -7.64
N LYS A 35 -9.38 -6.77 -7.62
CA LYS A 35 -9.24 -8.21 -7.41
C LYS A 35 -8.32 -8.84 -8.45
N GLU A 36 -8.51 -8.50 -9.72
CA GLU A 36 -7.69 -9.05 -10.80
C GLU A 36 -6.22 -8.70 -10.63
N ARG A 37 -5.91 -7.41 -10.41
CA ARG A 37 -4.52 -6.96 -10.22
C ARG A 37 -3.88 -7.57 -8.98
N VAL A 38 -4.58 -7.49 -7.85
CA VAL A 38 -4.03 -7.90 -6.56
C VAL A 38 -3.77 -9.40 -6.51
N PHE A 39 -4.74 -10.22 -6.93
CA PHE A 39 -4.56 -11.67 -6.90
C PHE A 39 -3.51 -12.13 -7.90
N ALA A 40 -3.43 -11.51 -9.08
CA ALA A 40 -2.37 -11.82 -10.04
C ALA A 40 -0.99 -11.45 -9.49
N ALA A 41 -0.86 -10.28 -8.89
CA ALA A 41 0.38 -9.83 -8.28
C ALA A 41 0.84 -10.77 -7.15
N MET A 42 -0.10 -11.19 -6.31
CA MET A 42 0.19 -12.13 -5.22
C MET A 42 0.70 -13.46 -5.78
N ARG A 43 0.04 -14.00 -6.78
CA ARG A 43 0.49 -15.26 -7.42
C ARG A 43 1.88 -15.10 -8.03
N SER A 44 2.12 -13.98 -8.73
CA SER A 44 3.42 -13.72 -9.35
C SER A 44 4.55 -13.62 -8.33
N CYS A 45 4.24 -13.17 -7.12
CA CYS A 45 5.21 -13.06 -6.03
C CYS A 45 5.29 -14.33 -5.17
N GLY A 46 4.58 -15.38 -5.54
CA GLY A 46 4.63 -16.66 -4.81
C GLY A 46 3.72 -16.74 -3.60
N PHE A 47 2.80 -15.81 -3.44
CA PHE A 47 1.83 -15.86 -2.34
C PHE A 47 0.57 -16.59 -2.79
N THR A 48 0.14 -17.55 -1.99
CA THR A 48 -1.09 -18.30 -2.23
C THR A 48 -2.02 -18.10 -1.06
N LEU A 49 -3.23 -17.64 -1.35
CA LEU A 49 -4.26 -17.51 -0.31
C LEU A 49 -5.05 -18.82 -0.22
N PRO A 50 -5.39 -19.25 1.01
CA PRO A 50 -6.24 -20.41 1.17
C PRO A 50 -7.64 -20.14 0.63
N ALA A 51 -8.34 -21.22 0.21
CA ALA A 51 -9.73 -21.09 -0.16
C ALA A 51 -10.54 -20.65 1.08
N ALA A 52 -11.19 -19.51 0.97
CA ALA A 52 -11.88 -18.91 2.10
C ALA A 52 -12.92 -17.91 1.61
N ARG A 53 -13.88 -17.60 2.48
CA ARG A 53 -14.73 -16.44 2.28
C ARG A 53 -13.95 -15.22 2.79
N ILE A 54 -13.62 -14.33 1.89
CA ILE A 54 -12.82 -13.14 2.20
C ILE A 54 -13.75 -11.93 2.13
N THR A 55 -13.80 -11.17 3.20
CA THR A 55 -14.55 -9.93 3.25
C THR A 55 -13.58 -8.80 3.54
N VAL A 56 -13.59 -7.78 2.69
CA VAL A 56 -12.74 -6.59 2.85
C VAL A 56 -13.64 -5.38 2.99
N ASN A 57 -13.38 -4.57 3.98
CA ASN A 57 -14.12 -3.34 4.22
C ASN A 57 -13.18 -2.13 4.11
N LEU A 58 -13.55 -1.18 3.26
CA LEU A 58 -12.86 0.11 3.15
C LEU A 58 -13.73 1.18 3.80
N ALA A 59 -13.21 1.81 4.84
CA ALA A 59 -13.92 2.83 5.59
C ALA A 59 -13.20 4.19 5.45
N PRO A 60 -13.91 5.30 5.42
CA PRO A 60 -15.36 5.43 5.52
C PRO A 60 -16.08 5.19 4.20
N ALA A 61 -17.29 4.64 4.27
CA ALA A 61 -18.08 4.30 3.10
C ALA A 61 -18.66 5.52 2.37
N ASP A 62 -18.77 6.63 3.05
CA ASP A 62 -19.34 7.87 2.53
C ASP A 62 -18.36 8.68 1.67
N ARG A 63 -17.10 8.26 1.62
CA ARG A 63 -16.09 8.96 0.83
C ARG A 63 -15.87 8.25 -0.50
N ARG A 64 -15.65 9.06 -1.54
CA ARG A 64 -15.34 8.53 -2.85
C ARG A 64 -13.94 7.91 -2.83
N LYS A 65 -13.88 6.61 -3.07
CA LYS A 65 -12.65 5.88 -3.19
C LYS A 65 -12.50 5.43 -4.64
N ALA A 66 -11.50 5.90 -5.30
CA ALA A 66 -11.26 5.60 -6.69
C ALA A 66 -9.78 5.38 -6.93
N GLY A 67 -9.50 4.62 -8.00
CA GLY A 67 -8.15 4.37 -8.44
C GLY A 67 -7.51 3.17 -7.77
N SER A 68 -6.32 2.90 -8.22
CA SER A 68 -5.56 1.69 -7.90
C SER A 68 -4.63 1.85 -6.70
N ALA A 69 -4.66 3.01 -6.04
CA ALA A 69 -3.77 3.29 -4.90
C ALA A 69 -3.97 2.32 -3.74
N TYR A 70 -5.12 1.68 -3.66
CA TYR A 70 -5.45 0.70 -2.62
C TYR A 70 -4.93 -0.70 -2.90
N ASP A 71 -4.35 -0.96 -4.08
CA ASP A 71 -3.88 -2.30 -4.45
C ASP A 71 -2.86 -2.82 -3.44
N LEU A 72 -1.83 -2.04 -3.14
CA LEU A 72 -0.80 -2.45 -2.18
C LEU A 72 -1.36 -2.66 -0.78
N PRO A 73 -2.11 -1.70 -0.20
CA PRO A 73 -2.73 -1.94 1.10
C PRO A 73 -3.66 -3.15 1.11
N LEU A 74 -4.41 -3.38 0.04
CA LEU A 74 -5.30 -4.53 -0.06
C LEU A 74 -4.52 -5.85 -0.02
N ALA A 75 -3.46 -5.96 -0.83
CA ALA A 75 -2.62 -7.15 -0.84
C ALA A 75 -2.03 -7.43 0.54
N VAL A 76 -1.50 -6.41 1.20
CA VAL A 76 -0.89 -6.53 2.52
C VAL A 76 -1.93 -6.93 3.57
N ALA A 77 -3.12 -6.34 3.52
CA ALA A 77 -4.20 -6.69 4.45
C ALA A 77 -4.68 -8.13 4.25
N LEU A 78 -4.77 -8.59 3.01
CA LEU A 78 -5.13 -9.98 2.71
C LEU A 78 -4.08 -10.95 3.26
N LEU A 79 -2.80 -10.63 3.09
CA LEU A 79 -1.71 -11.45 3.64
C LEU A 79 -1.73 -11.45 5.16
N GLY A 80 -2.05 -10.32 5.76
CA GLY A 80 -2.22 -10.22 7.21
C GLY A 80 -3.35 -11.09 7.72
N ALA A 81 -4.52 -11.02 7.06
CA ALA A 81 -5.69 -11.82 7.44
C ALA A 81 -5.46 -13.32 7.23
N ALA A 82 -4.68 -13.69 6.22
CA ALA A 82 -4.32 -15.08 5.95
C ALA A 82 -3.26 -15.63 6.90
N GLY A 83 -2.69 -14.80 7.75
CA GLY A 83 -1.66 -15.22 8.71
C GLY A 83 -0.25 -15.28 8.14
N VAL A 84 -0.04 -14.80 6.93
CA VAL A 84 1.30 -14.76 6.32
C VAL A 84 2.14 -13.65 6.95
N LEU A 85 1.49 -12.55 7.32
CA LEU A 85 2.15 -11.36 7.86
C LEU A 85 1.51 -11.03 9.21
N PRO A 86 2.28 -11.07 10.32
CA PRO A 86 1.71 -10.77 11.63
C PRO A 86 1.15 -9.35 11.71
N ALA A 87 0.02 -9.19 12.37
CA ALA A 87 -0.65 -7.89 12.49
C ALA A 87 0.24 -6.82 13.12
N GLU A 88 1.08 -7.20 14.08
CA GLU A 88 2.00 -6.28 14.77
C GLU A 88 3.00 -5.63 13.80
N ARG A 89 3.31 -6.32 12.71
CA ARG A 89 4.22 -5.79 11.69
C ARG A 89 3.57 -4.71 10.82
N LEU A 90 2.24 -4.65 10.81
CA LEU A 90 1.50 -3.68 9.99
C LEU A 90 1.13 -2.42 10.76
N GLU A 91 1.13 -2.48 12.08
CA GLU A 91 0.73 -1.35 12.91
C GLU A 91 1.63 -0.14 12.67
N GLY A 92 0.98 1.01 12.47
CA GLY A 92 1.69 2.27 12.28
C GLY A 92 2.23 2.52 10.88
N TRP A 93 2.01 1.62 9.93
CA TRP A 93 2.45 1.82 8.55
C TRP A 93 1.32 2.36 7.68
N PHE A 94 1.65 3.34 6.86
CA PHE A 94 0.78 3.79 5.77
C PHE A 94 1.29 3.21 4.46
N LEU A 95 0.36 2.83 3.60
CA LEU A 95 0.68 2.14 2.35
C LEU A 95 -0.12 2.75 1.21
N ALA A 96 0.51 2.93 0.05
CA ALA A 96 -0.16 3.36 -1.16
C ALA A 96 0.62 2.89 -2.39
N GLY A 97 -0.06 2.30 -3.34
CA GLY A 97 0.58 1.85 -4.58
C GLY A 97 -0.38 1.01 -5.42
N GLU A 98 -0.21 1.12 -6.72
CA GLU A 98 -0.88 0.24 -7.66
C GLU A 98 -0.01 -1.00 -7.87
N LEU A 99 -0.62 -2.15 -8.08
CA LEU A 99 0.11 -3.37 -8.39
C LEU A 99 -0.08 -3.73 -9.86
N SER A 100 1.03 -3.98 -10.55
CA SER A 100 0.97 -4.63 -11.86
C SER A 100 0.68 -6.11 -11.68
N LEU A 101 0.28 -6.79 -12.75
CA LEU A 101 0.00 -8.22 -12.69
C LEU A 101 1.23 -9.05 -12.30
N SER A 102 2.42 -8.53 -12.55
CA SER A 102 3.68 -9.19 -12.16
C SER A 102 4.14 -8.88 -10.74
N GLY A 103 3.42 -8.03 -10.02
CA GLY A 103 3.73 -7.67 -8.65
C GLY A 103 4.57 -6.43 -8.46
N ALA A 104 4.87 -5.70 -9.52
CA ALA A 104 5.58 -4.42 -9.40
C ALA A 104 4.68 -3.38 -8.75
N ILE A 105 5.26 -2.54 -7.89
CA ILE A 105 4.54 -1.44 -7.26
C ILE A 105 4.65 -0.22 -8.15
N LYS A 106 3.52 0.27 -8.63
CA LYS A 106 3.44 1.38 -9.58
C LYS A 106 3.04 2.68 -8.87
N PRO A 107 3.54 3.83 -9.36
CA PRO A 107 3.23 5.10 -8.74
C PRO A 107 1.75 5.46 -8.85
N VAL A 108 1.30 6.21 -7.85
CA VAL A 108 -0.08 6.69 -7.75
C VAL A 108 -0.06 8.17 -7.35
N PRO A 109 -1.11 8.93 -7.67
CA PRO A 109 -1.19 10.31 -7.22
C PRO A 109 -1.54 10.41 -5.73
N GLY A 110 -1.28 11.56 -5.13
CA GLY A 110 -1.75 11.85 -3.77
C GLY A 110 -0.87 11.33 -2.65
N VAL A 111 0.35 10.90 -2.93
CA VAL A 111 1.25 10.34 -1.92
C VAL A 111 1.77 11.42 -0.98
N LEU A 112 2.05 12.62 -1.48
CA LEU A 112 2.56 13.69 -0.61
C LEU A 112 1.55 14.10 0.47
N PRO A 113 0.29 14.43 0.15
CA PRO A 113 -0.69 14.72 1.20
C PRO A 113 -0.96 13.52 2.11
N LEU A 114 -0.91 12.30 1.59
CA LEU A 114 -1.05 11.10 2.42
C LEU A 114 0.12 10.99 3.42
N GLY A 115 1.33 11.31 2.98
CA GLY A 115 2.50 11.33 3.86
C GLY A 115 2.38 12.37 4.96
N MET A 116 1.84 13.54 4.65
CA MET A 116 1.58 14.58 5.66
C MET A 116 0.58 14.09 6.71
N LEU A 117 -0.47 13.42 6.27
CA LEU A 117 -1.45 12.82 7.18
C LEU A 117 -0.80 11.74 8.06
N ALA A 118 0.01 10.87 7.46
CA ALA A 118 0.70 9.81 8.17
C ALA A 118 1.61 10.37 9.26
N ARG A 119 2.37 11.42 8.94
CA ARG A 119 3.21 12.09 9.93
C ARG A 119 2.38 12.65 11.08
N ASN A 120 1.27 13.31 10.77
CA ASN A 120 0.41 13.90 11.79
C ASN A 120 -0.21 12.86 12.71
N GLU A 121 -0.39 11.64 12.23
CA GLU A 121 -0.90 10.53 13.03
C GLU A 121 0.20 9.73 13.73
N GLY A 122 1.45 10.14 13.59
CA GLY A 122 2.56 9.46 14.26
C GLY A 122 2.94 8.13 13.65
N ALA A 123 2.73 7.96 12.34
CA ALA A 123 3.07 6.72 11.65
C ALA A 123 4.57 6.40 11.73
N LYS A 124 4.89 5.11 11.66
CA LYS A 124 6.28 4.63 11.59
C LYS A 124 6.92 5.00 10.26
N GLY A 125 6.14 5.07 9.21
CA GLY A 125 6.60 5.39 7.89
C GLY A 125 5.52 5.13 6.85
N ILE A 126 5.88 5.37 5.59
CA ILE A 126 5.02 5.09 4.45
C ILE A 126 5.75 4.17 3.48
N VAL A 127 5.05 3.17 2.97
CA VAL A 127 5.53 2.25 1.94
C VAL A 127 4.75 2.52 0.66
N THR A 128 5.45 2.80 -0.43
CA THR A 128 4.82 3.18 -1.69
C THR A 128 5.74 2.80 -2.86
N ALA A 129 5.35 3.16 -4.08
CA ALA A 129 6.20 2.93 -5.25
C ALA A 129 7.53 3.70 -5.13
N PRO A 130 8.62 3.21 -5.74
CA PRO A 130 9.91 3.92 -5.68
C PRO A 130 9.81 5.38 -6.12
N GLU A 131 9.08 5.67 -7.18
CA GLU A 131 8.90 7.02 -7.70
C GLU A 131 8.15 7.92 -6.73
N ASN A 132 7.20 7.36 -5.98
CA ASN A 132 6.45 8.10 -4.97
C ASN A 132 7.23 8.28 -3.67
N ALA A 133 8.12 7.35 -3.35
CA ALA A 133 8.84 7.39 -2.08
C ALA A 133 9.73 8.63 -1.97
N SER A 134 10.40 9.04 -3.05
CA SER A 134 11.21 10.25 -3.02
C SER A 134 10.35 11.50 -2.83
N GLU A 135 9.16 11.53 -3.42
CA GLU A 135 8.19 12.61 -3.19
C GLU A 135 7.73 12.62 -1.73
N ALA A 136 7.35 11.47 -1.19
CA ALA A 136 6.94 11.36 0.21
C ALA A 136 8.07 11.74 1.17
N ALA A 137 9.31 11.56 0.78
CA ALA A 137 10.48 11.94 1.59
C ALA A 137 10.59 13.45 1.82
N LEU A 138 9.82 14.26 1.09
CA LEU A 138 9.72 15.70 1.37
C LEU A 138 9.05 15.96 2.72
N VAL A 139 8.31 15.00 3.24
CA VAL A 139 7.65 15.14 4.55
C VAL A 139 8.68 14.83 5.63
N LYS A 140 9.13 15.86 6.32
CA LYS A 140 10.11 15.71 7.39
C LYS A 140 9.53 14.94 8.57
N GLY A 141 10.31 14.01 9.10
CA GLY A 141 9.91 13.20 10.24
C GLY A 141 9.12 11.95 9.88
N LEU A 142 8.92 11.67 8.60
CA LEU A 142 8.24 10.46 8.14
C LEU A 142 9.18 9.71 7.19
N PRO A 143 9.73 8.56 7.59
CA PRO A 143 10.50 7.75 6.66
C PRO A 143 9.62 7.20 5.54
N ALA A 144 10.12 7.27 4.32
CA ALA A 144 9.42 6.76 3.14
C ALA A 144 10.26 5.66 2.50
N TYR A 145 9.64 4.56 2.17
CA TYR A 145 10.30 3.40 1.58
C TYR A 145 9.64 3.02 0.27
N GLY A 146 10.47 2.72 -0.72
CA GLY A 146 10.01 2.44 -2.08
C GLY A 146 10.44 1.05 -2.56
N PRO A 147 9.86 -0.03 -2.01
CA PRO A 147 10.14 -1.36 -2.56
C PRO A 147 9.64 -1.45 -4.01
N ALA A 148 10.36 -2.18 -4.84
CA ALA A 148 10.01 -2.30 -6.26
C ALA A 148 8.84 -3.26 -6.49
N THR A 149 8.68 -4.26 -5.62
CA THR A 149 7.68 -5.31 -5.79
C THR A 149 6.93 -5.59 -4.50
N LEU A 150 5.78 -6.25 -4.64
CA LEU A 150 5.00 -6.71 -3.49
C LEU A 150 5.82 -7.65 -2.60
N ASP A 151 6.58 -8.55 -3.19
CA ASP A 151 7.44 -9.48 -2.45
C ASP A 151 8.44 -8.72 -1.57
N GLU A 152 9.12 -7.73 -2.14
CA GLU A 152 10.08 -6.92 -1.39
C GLU A 152 9.40 -6.12 -0.27
N ALA A 153 8.22 -5.57 -0.54
CA ALA A 153 7.45 -4.85 0.48
C ALA A 153 7.09 -5.75 1.66
N VAL A 154 6.64 -6.98 1.38
CA VAL A 154 6.28 -7.94 2.42
C VAL A 154 7.51 -8.34 3.23
N ARG A 155 8.63 -8.65 2.57
CA ARG A 155 9.87 -9.00 3.26
C ARG A 155 10.37 -7.85 4.14
N PHE A 156 10.24 -6.63 3.66
CA PHE A 156 10.60 -5.45 4.45
C PHE A 156 9.71 -5.34 5.70
N LEU A 157 8.40 -5.46 5.55
CA LEU A 157 7.46 -5.40 6.67
C LEU A 157 7.67 -6.55 7.66
N MET A 158 8.08 -7.71 7.18
CA MET A 158 8.42 -8.86 8.02
C MET A 158 9.75 -8.70 8.77
N GLY A 159 10.55 -7.70 8.40
CA GLY A 159 11.89 -7.54 8.96
C GLY A 159 12.92 -8.47 8.35
N GLU A 160 12.60 -9.12 7.22
CA GLU A 160 13.50 -10.05 6.55
C GLU A 160 14.50 -9.37 5.61
N CYS A 161 14.23 -8.14 5.23
CA CYS A 161 15.19 -7.33 4.47
C CYS A 161 15.12 -5.89 4.95
N GLU A 162 16.21 -5.16 4.70
CA GLU A 162 16.28 -3.75 5.02
C GLU A 162 16.17 -2.93 3.74
N LEU A 163 15.51 -1.79 3.84
CA LEU A 163 15.46 -0.80 2.77
C LEU A 163 15.99 0.51 3.29
N MET A 164 16.75 1.22 2.48
CA MET A 164 17.15 2.58 2.81
C MET A 164 15.95 3.51 2.67
N PRO A 165 15.72 4.40 3.63
CA PRO A 165 14.70 5.43 3.45
C PRO A 165 14.99 6.24 2.20
N ALA A 166 13.95 6.58 1.44
CA ALA A 166 14.10 7.39 0.24
C ALA A 166 14.57 8.79 0.59
N GLU A 167 15.33 9.39 -0.30
CA GLU A 167 15.74 10.78 -0.18
C GLU A 167 14.78 11.66 -1.00
N PRO A 168 14.55 12.91 -0.57
CA PRO A 168 13.71 13.80 -1.35
C PRO A 168 14.35 14.09 -2.72
N PRO A 169 13.54 14.41 -3.73
CA PRO A 169 14.07 14.71 -5.04
C PRO A 169 14.95 15.97 -4.98
N VAL A 170 16.01 15.99 -5.79
CA VAL A 170 16.89 17.14 -5.89
C VAL A 170 16.18 18.24 -6.68
N SER A 171 16.05 19.44 -6.07
CA SER A 171 15.44 20.57 -6.74
C SER A 171 16.47 21.27 -7.63
N ASP A 172 15.98 21.95 -8.67
CA ASP A 172 16.86 22.75 -9.56
C ASP A 172 17.51 23.92 -8.83
N ASP A 173 16.96 24.33 -7.69
CA ASP A 173 17.46 25.39 -6.84
C ASP A 173 18.43 24.88 -5.75
N ASP A 174 18.76 23.59 -5.75
CA ASP A 174 19.66 23.02 -4.78
C ASP A 174 21.10 23.47 -5.07
N PRO A 175 21.78 24.16 -4.12
CA PRO A 175 23.16 24.61 -4.32
C PRO A 175 24.14 23.49 -4.63
N ALA A 176 23.91 22.29 -4.10
CA ALA A 176 24.78 21.13 -4.35
C ALA A 176 24.70 20.69 -5.81
N ARG A 177 23.59 20.86 -6.47
CA ARG A 177 23.40 20.50 -7.87
C ARG A 177 24.10 21.49 -8.81
N GLY A 178 24.18 22.75 -8.41
CA GLY A 178 24.81 23.81 -9.21
C GLY A 178 26.32 23.73 -9.23
N ILE A 179 26.94 22.86 -8.44
CA ILE A 179 28.40 22.73 -8.35
C ILE A 179 28.96 21.77 -9.42
N LEU A 180 28.09 21.02 -10.03
CA LEU A 180 28.47 20.13 -11.12
C LEU A 180 28.48 20.91 -12.44
#